data_6717a97381294aae2d272a91e6e424a1
#
_entry.id   6717a97381294aae2d272a91e6e424a1
#
_cell.length_a   1.000
_cell.length_b   1.000
_cell.length_c   1.000
_cell.angle_alpha   90.00
_cell.angle_beta   90.00
_cell.angle_gamma   90.00
#
_symmetry.space_group_name_H-M   'P 1'
#
loop_
_entity.id
_entity.type
_entity.pdbx_description
1 polymer ?
#
loop_
_entity_poly.entity_id
_entity_poly.type
_entity_poly.pdbx_seq_one_letter_code
_entity_poly.pdbx_strand_id
1 'polypeptide(L)'
;MKILVVKTSSMGDIIHALPVTVDIRENLPDAEVHWLSEESFKEIPALSPVVSKVHVCAFRRWRKNVFSSKTFAEVRALRAALAGERYDVVIDEQGLLRSAWPASWTRAPVHGFSRDTVREPAAAFFYRHPHRIPEEVGAVKRYRLLAAETLGYEVPAHAPAFGLRPRAEALGVPEGPWVALAVNASRDEKLWSEDHWVDLGRSLLEEGRRSVFFWGNDRERERVERLARFIPDSLVAPRARLDRVAATLVKAEALVGVDTGLSHLAAALGLPTVGLYVSTPTEILHLVGDGPVRSLGNVGEIPTWREAKTALDAVRREQKENGCN
;
A
#
# COMPACT_ATOMS: atom_id res chain seq x y z
N MET A 1 8.28 -7.54 24.02
CA MET A 1 6.95 -6.87 23.94
C MET A 1 6.24 -7.35 22.69
N LYS A 2 4.94 -7.71 22.81
CA LYS A 2 4.14 -8.15 21.65
C LYS A 2 3.13 -7.07 21.25
N ILE A 3 3.20 -6.60 20.03
CA ILE A 3 2.46 -5.46 19.49
C ILE A 3 1.53 -5.95 18.36
N LEU A 4 0.27 -5.50 18.39
CA LEU A 4 -0.64 -5.66 17.26
C LEU A 4 -0.87 -4.30 16.58
N VAL A 5 -0.48 -4.19 15.33
CA VAL A 5 -0.86 -3.07 14.46
C VAL A 5 -2.15 -3.43 13.72
N VAL A 6 -3.13 -2.54 13.78
CA VAL A 6 -4.42 -2.73 13.11
C VAL A 6 -4.57 -1.72 11.97
N LYS A 7 -4.36 -2.20 10.75
CA LYS A 7 -4.61 -1.45 9.51
C LYS A 7 -5.12 -2.41 8.45
N THR A 8 -6.43 -2.40 8.25
CA THR A 8 -7.12 -3.45 7.49
C THR A 8 -7.27 -3.14 6.01
N SER A 9 -7.35 -1.87 5.63
CA SER A 9 -7.57 -1.39 4.26
C SER A 9 -7.39 0.15 4.17
N SER A 10 -7.27 0.79 3.00
CA SER A 10 -7.12 0.14 1.69
C SER A 10 -5.66 -0.30 1.46
N MET A 11 -5.32 -0.79 0.26
CA MET A 11 -3.94 -1.21 -0.05
C MET A 11 -2.94 -0.07 0.17
N GLY A 12 -3.20 1.11 -0.39
CA GLY A 12 -2.34 2.28 -0.21
C GLY A 12 -2.22 2.71 1.27
N ASP A 13 -3.33 2.69 2.02
CA ASP A 13 -3.31 3.03 3.45
C ASP A 13 -2.49 2.03 4.28
N ILE A 14 -2.54 0.73 3.94
CA ILE A 14 -1.70 -0.29 4.60
C ILE A 14 -0.22 -0.01 4.29
N ILE A 15 0.10 0.30 3.03
CA ILE A 15 1.46 0.61 2.63
C ILE A 15 1.98 1.85 3.38
N HIS A 16 1.19 2.91 3.47
CA HIS A 16 1.55 4.13 4.22
C HIS A 16 1.78 3.89 5.73
N ALA A 17 1.22 2.82 6.28
CA ALA A 17 1.42 2.42 7.67
C ALA A 17 2.67 1.56 7.91
N LEU A 18 3.21 0.92 6.87
CA LEU A 18 4.35 0.00 7.00
C LEU A 18 5.65 0.62 7.56
N PRO A 19 5.98 1.90 7.33
CA PRO A 19 7.15 2.53 7.97
C PRO A 19 7.15 2.42 9.49
N VAL A 20 5.98 2.32 10.13
CA VAL A 20 5.85 2.06 11.57
C VAL A 20 6.59 0.78 11.99
N THR A 21 6.60 -0.24 11.13
CA THR A 21 7.29 -1.50 11.43
C THR A 21 8.81 -1.33 11.49
N VAL A 22 9.36 -0.46 10.64
CA VAL A 22 10.79 -0.14 10.63
C VAL A 22 11.13 0.68 11.87
N ASP A 23 10.36 1.72 12.18
CA ASP A 23 10.53 2.54 13.38
C ASP A 23 10.49 1.67 14.66
N ILE A 24 9.54 0.72 14.75
CA ILE A 24 9.46 -0.21 15.88
C ILE A 24 10.73 -1.07 15.96
N ARG A 25 11.21 -1.60 14.84
CA ARG A 25 12.41 -2.43 14.82
C ARG A 25 13.66 -1.66 15.28
N GLU A 26 13.77 -0.39 14.89
CA GLU A 26 14.91 0.46 15.27
C GLU A 26 14.90 0.81 16.77
N ASN A 27 13.73 1.14 17.32
CA ASN A 27 13.60 1.60 18.70
C ASN A 27 13.37 0.46 19.71
N LEU A 28 12.77 -0.65 19.28
CA LEU A 28 12.37 -1.80 20.09
C LEU A 28 12.75 -3.10 19.35
N PRO A 29 14.04 -3.43 19.19
CA PRO A 29 14.53 -4.54 18.35
C PRO A 29 13.98 -5.91 18.75
N ASP A 30 13.64 -6.11 20.03
CA ASP A 30 13.08 -7.36 20.56
C ASP A 30 11.54 -7.40 20.51
N ALA A 31 10.88 -6.42 19.92
CA ALA A 31 9.43 -6.42 19.83
C ALA A 31 8.95 -7.43 18.76
N GLU A 32 7.93 -8.21 19.13
CA GLU A 32 7.19 -9.08 18.21
C GLU A 32 6.01 -8.31 17.63
N VAL A 33 6.02 -8.07 16.32
CA VAL A 33 5.00 -7.28 15.64
C VAL A 33 4.06 -8.19 14.86
N HIS A 34 2.77 -8.14 15.20
CA HIS A 34 1.69 -8.76 14.44
C HIS A 34 0.87 -7.69 13.73
N TRP A 35 0.13 -8.10 12.71
CA TRP A 35 -0.71 -7.20 11.91
C TRP A 35 -2.11 -7.77 11.73
N LEU A 36 -3.15 -6.91 11.80
CA LEU A 36 -4.51 -7.28 11.39
C LEU A 36 -4.84 -6.64 10.05
N SER A 37 -5.11 -7.47 9.03
CA SER A 37 -5.41 -7.06 7.65
C SER A 37 -6.66 -7.72 7.09
N GLU A 38 -7.33 -7.04 6.17
CA GLU A 38 -8.38 -7.64 5.32
C GLU A 38 -7.79 -8.73 4.42
N GLU A 39 -8.56 -9.80 4.15
CA GLU A 39 -8.13 -10.97 3.35
C GLU A 39 -7.56 -10.59 1.98
N SER A 40 -8.07 -9.51 1.36
CA SER A 40 -7.62 -9.02 0.05
C SER A 40 -6.23 -8.39 0.07
N PHE A 41 -5.70 -8.04 1.24
CA PHE A 41 -4.44 -7.29 1.38
C PHE A 41 -3.46 -7.95 2.35
N LYS A 42 -3.76 -9.13 2.85
CA LYS A 42 -2.95 -9.83 3.87
C LYS A 42 -1.49 -10.05 3.49
N GLU A 43 -1.21 -10.12 2.19
CA GLU A 43 0.16 -10.28 1.68
C GLU A 43 0.99 -9.01 1.83
N ILE A 44 0.38 -7.82 1.88
CA ILE A 44 1.11 -6.54 1.95
C ILE A 44 1.89 -6.39 3.26
N PRO A 45 1.30 -6.49 4.46
CA PRO A 45 2.08 -6.43 5.69
C PRO A 45 3.07 -7.60 5.83
N ALA A 46 2.79 -8.76 5.22
CA ALA A 46 3.70 -9.90 5.20
C ALA A 46 4.98 -9.66 4.36
N LEU A 47 5.04 -8.60 3.54
CA LEU A 47 6.26 -8.20 2.84
C LEU A 47 7.28 -7.55 3.79
N SER A 48 6.85 -7.01 4.92
CA SER A 48 7.76 -6.50 5.95
C SER A 48 8.41 -7.65 6.72
N PRO A 49 9.74 -7.73 6.80
CA PRO A 49 10.43 -8.75 7.58
C PRO A 49 10.24 -8.57 9.10
N VAL A 50 9.70 -7.43 9.53
CA VAL A 50 9.41 -7.12 10.93
C VAL A 50 8.09 -7.73 11.40
N VAL A 51 7.12 -7.87 10.47
CA VAL A 51 5.82 -8.47 10.78
C VAL A 51 5.96 -9.99 10.84
N SER A 52 5.90 -10.54 12.05
CA SER A 52 6.04 -11.98 12.29
C SER A 52 4.76 -12.77 12.03
N LYS A 53 3.58 -12.12 12.15
CA LYS A 53 2.27 -12.75 11.93
C LYS A 53 1.23 -11.76 11.40
N VAL A 54 0.44 -12.23 10.42
CA VAL A 54 -0.72 -11.48 9.92
C VAL A 54 -2.00 -12.21 10.30
N HIS A 55 -2.85 -11.55 11.10
CA HIS A 55 -4.21 -11.98 11.35
C HIS A 55 -5.11 -11.46 10.22
N VAL A 56 -6.02 -12.31 9.76
CA VAL A 56 -6.85 -12.02 8.59
C VAL A 56 -8.30 -11.85 9.01
N CYS A 57 -8.89 -10.72 8.65
CA CYS A 57 -10.32 -10.49 8.69
C CYS A 57 -10.90 -10.44 7.28
N ALA A 58 -12.20 -10.67 7.14
CA ALA A 58 -12.90 -10.67 5.87
C ALA A 58 -14.18 -9.82 5.94
N PHE A 59 -14.09 -8.60 6.50
CA PHE A 59 -15.25 -7.75 6.76
C PHE A 59 -16.07 -7.45 5.52
N ARG A 60 -15.43 -7.29 4.35
CA ARG A 60 -16.11 -7.04 3.08
C ARG A 60 -17.01 -8.22 2.67
N ARG A 61 -16.55 -9.45 2.91
CA ARG A 61 -17.28 -10.68 2.62
C ARG A 61 -18.30 -10.99 3.72
N TRP A 62 -17.91 -10.86 4.99
CA TRP A 62 -18.78 -11.11 6.13
C TRP A 62 -20.03 -10.22 6.10
N ARG A 63 -19.88 -8.93 5.76
CA ARG A 63 -21.02 -8.00 5.63
C ARG A 63 -22.05 -8.44 4.61
N LYS A 64 -21.63 -9.15 3.55
CA LYS A 64 -22.55 -9.67 2.52
C LYS A 64 -23.30 -10.93 2.98
N ASN A 65 -22.77 -11.64 3.97
CA ASN A 65 -23.27 -12.94 4.43
C ASN A 65 -23.28 -13.02 5.98
N VAL A 66 -23.90 -12.03 6.63
CA VAL A 66 -23.85 -11.84 8.09
C VAL A 66 -24.39 -13.06 8.85
N PHE A 67 -25.42 -13.71 8.34
CA PHE A 67 -26.06 -14.86 8.98
C PHE A 67 -25.50 -16.23 8.56
N SER A 68 -24.42 -16.25 7.80
CA SER A 68 -23.80 -17.50 7.41
C SER A 68 -23.07 -18.17 8.58
N SER A 69 -23.28 -19.48 8.77
CA SER A 69 -22.54 -20.29 9.76
C SER A 69 -21.03 -20.20 9.55
N LYS A 70 -20.57 -20.08 8.29
CA LYS A 70 -19.17 -19.87 7.94
C LYS A 70 -18.68 -18.51 8.47
N THR A 71 -19.45 -17.44 8.31
CA THR A 71 -19.09 -16.11 8.86
C THR A 71 -18.95 -16.17 10.37
N PHE A 72 -19.89 -16.79 11.08
CA PHE A 72 -19.81 -16.96 12.54
C PHE A 72 -18.59 -17.74 12.97
N ALA A 73 -18.27 -18.83 12.27
CA ALA A 73 -17.10 -19.66 12.56
C ALA A 73 -15.79 -18.86 12.36
N GLU A 74 -15.66 -18.12 11.27
CA GLU A 74 -14.47 -17.31 10.95
C GLU A 74 -14.30 -16.16 11.95
N VAL A 75 -15.37 -15.44 12.31
CA VAL A 75 -15.32 -14.36 13.30
C VAL A 75 -14.92 -14.92 14.68
N ARG A 76 -15.49 -16.06 15.07
CA ARG A 76 -15.14 -16.73 16.34
C ARG A 76 -13.67 -17.18 16.34
N ALA A 77 -13.18 -17.72 15.23
CA ALA A 77 -11.80 -18.13 15.09
C ALA A 77 -10.83 -16.96 15.18
N LEU A 78 -11.13 -15.84 14.50
CA LEU A 78 -10.32 -14.61 14.60
C LEU A 78 -10.31 -14.07 16.03
N ARG A 79 -11.49 -14.01 16.68
CA ARG A 79 -11.59 -13.56 18.08
C ARG A 79 -10.74 -14.42 19.03
N ALA A 80 -10.81 -15.74 18.87
CA ALA A 80 -10.02 -16.66 19.67
C ALA A 80 -8.52 -16.49 19.42
N ALA A 81 -8.12 -16.33 18.16
CA ALA A 81 -6.73 -16.08 17.78
C ALA A 81 -6.19 -14.80 18.40
N LEU A 82 -6.92 -13.67 18.27
CA LEU A 82 -6.51 -12.39 18.84
C LEU A 82 -6.44 -12.43 20.37
N ALA A 83 -7.43 -13.04 21.03
CA ALA A 83 -7.46 -13.15 22.50
C ALA A 83 -6.36 -14.08 23.05
N GLY A 84 -5.92 -15.08 22.28
CA GLY A 84 -4.91 -16.05 22.67
C GLY A 84 -3.48 -15.56 22.61
N GLU A 85 -3.21 -14.50 21.84
CA GLU A 85 -1.85 -13.99 21.61
C GLU A 85 -1.24 -13.21 22.78
N ARG A 86 -2.04 -12.73 23.73
CA ARG A 86 -1.58 -11.96 24.91
C ARG A 86 -0.71 -10.77 24.51
N TYR A 87 -1.28 -9.85 23.71
CA TYR A 87 -0.60 -8.62 23.33
C TYR A 87 -0.34 -7.71 24.55
N ASP A 88 0.78 -7.02 24.55
CA ASP A 88 1.07 -5.96 25.50
C ASP A 88 0.36 -4.66 25.12
N VAL A 89 0.23 -4.40 23.80
CA VAL A 89 -0.37 -3.18 23.26
C VAL A 89 -0.97 -3.42 21.88
N VAL A 90 -2.03 -2.68 21.55
CA VAL A 90 -2.67 -2.65 20.22
C VAL A 90 -2.67 -1.21 19.71
N ILE A 91 -2.25 -1.00 18.48
CA ILE A 91 -2.24 0.30 17.78
C ILE A 91 -3.25 0.24 16.65
N ASP A 92 -4.39 0.92 16.76
CA ASP A 92 -5.39 1.01 15.68
C ASP A 92 -5.14 2.25 14.82
N GLU A 93 -4.44 2.05 13.71
CA GLU A 93 -4.14 3.06 12.71
C GLU A 93 -5.28 3.22 11.68
N GLN A 94 -6.30 2.37 11.74
CA GLN A 94 -7.43 2.44 10.81
C GLN A 94 -8.46 3.49 11.23
N GLY A 95 -8.78 3.57 12.51
CA GLY A 95 -9.70 4.56 13.06
C GLY A 95 -11.17 4.37 12.63
N LEU A 96 -11.62 3.12 12.47
CA LEU A 96 -12.98 2.77 12.08
C LEU A 96 -13.60 1.80 13.08
N LEU A 97 -14.92 1.80 13.27
CA LEU A 97 -15.59 0.82 14.14
C LEU A 97 -15.23 -0.64 13.78
N ARG A 98 -15.13 -0.94 12.49
CA ARG A 98 -14.77 -2.28 12.01
C ARG A 98 -13.33 -2.70 12.34
N SER A 99 -12.44 -1.79 12.71
CA SER A 99 -11.09 -2.08 13.18
C SER A 99 -10.99 -2.02 14.69
N ALA A 100 -11.59 -1.02 15.32
CA ALA A 100 -11.57 -0.81 16.75
C ALA A 100 -12.28 -1.94 17.53
N TRP A 101 -13.40 -2.43 17.01
CA TRP A 101 -14.13 -3.53 17.64
C TRP A 101 -13.32 -4.83 17.72
N PRO A 102 -12.73 -5.39 16.62
CA PRO A 102 -11.86 -6.57 16.75
C PRO A 102 -10.54 -6.28 17.48
N ALA A 103 -10.02 -5.06 17.47
CA ALA A 103 -8.88 -4.68 18.30
C ALA A 103 -9.15 -4.92 19.77
N SER A 104 -10.37 -4.63 20.25
CA SER A 104 -10.79 -4.85 21.65
C SER A 104 -10.86 -6.33 22.06
N TRP A 105 -10.87 -7.27 21.13
CA TRP A 105 -10.91 -8.72 21.46
C TRP A 105 -9.59 -9.22 22.03
N THR A 106 -8.50 -8.49 21.84
CA THR A 106 -7.18 -8.84 22.41
C THR A 106 -7.11 -8.72 23.92
N ARG A 107 -7.99 -7.92 24.55
CA ARG A 107 -7.96 -7.53 25.96
C ARG A 107 -6.76 -6.67 26.38
N ALA A 108 -5.85 -6.36 25.46
CA ALA A 108 -4.75 -5.44 25.66
C ALA A 108 -5.25 -3.97 25.60
N PRO A 109 -4.49 -3.00 26.13
CA PRO A 109 -4.82 -1.59 25.94
C PRO A 109 -4.75 -1.24 24.45
N VAL A 110 -5.86 -0.67 23.94
CA VAL A 110 -5.96 -0.22 22.55
C VAL A 110 -5.66 1.27 22.50
N HIS A 111 -4.68 1.64 21.70
CA HIS A 111 -4.32 2.99 21.35
C HIS A 111 -4.87 3.32 19.95
N GLY A 112 -5.30 4.56 19.73
CA GLY A 112 -5.82 5.03 18.46
C GLY A 112 -5.98 6.54 18.45
N PHE A 113 -6.53 7.08 17.38
CA PHE A 113 -6.74 8.52 17.27
C PHE A 113 -7.86 9.01 18.19
N SER A 114 -7.72 10.21 18.74
CA SER A 114 -8.75 10.83 19.57
C SER A 114 -10.04 11.10 18.78
N ARG A 115 -11.15 11.29 19.50
CA ARG A 115 -12.48 11.43 18.91
C ARG A 115 -12.60 12.56 17.88
N ASP A 116 -11.83 13.62 18.05
CA ASP A 116 -11.78 14.79 17.18
C ASP A 116 -10.86 14.64 15.97
N THR A 117 -10.00 13.62 15.97
CA THR A 117 -9.06 13.35 14.86
C THR A 117 -9.22 11.97 14.23
N VAL A 118 -10.04 11.09 14.81
CA VAL A 118 -10.33 9.77 14.25
C VAL A 118 -11.33 9.85 13.11
N ARG A 119 -11.20 9.01 12.10
CA ARG A 119 -12.07 8.99 10.92
C ARG A 119 -13.54 8.69 11.25
N GLU A 120 -13.81 7.74 12.16
CA GLU A 120 -15.13 7.45 12.72
C GLU A 120 -15.12 7.75 14.23
N PRO A 121 -15.73 8.84 14.71
CA PRO A 121 -15.69 9.25 16.12
C PRO A 121 -16.11 8.14 17.10
N ALA A 122 -17.00 7.23 16.67
CA ALA A 122 -17.43 6.11 17.50
C ALA A 122 -16.33 5.04 17.71
N ALA A 123 -15.29 4.99 16.88
CA ALA A 123 -14.16 4.08 17.10
C ALA A 123 -13.40 4.43 18.38
N ALA A 124 -13.33 5.71 18.75
CA ALA A 124 -12.64 6.18 19.95
C ALA A 124 -13.20 5.61 21.26
N PHE A 125 -14.45 5.12 21.29
CA PHE A 125 -15.01 4.44 22.47
C PHE A 125 -14.30 3.11 22.79
N PHE A 126 -13.59 2.52 21.84
CA PHE A 126 -12.82 1.29 22.03
C PHE A 126 -11.37 1.54 22.44
N TYR A 127 -10.91 2.81 22.39
CA TYR A 127 -9.53 3.15 22.71
C TYR A 127 -9.38 3.52 24.19
N ARG A 128 -8.52 2.77 24.88
CA ARG A 128 -8.14 3.09 26.26
C ARG A 128 -7.24 4.33 26.31
N HIS A 129 -6.44 4.54 25.27
CA HIS A 129 -5.50 5.64 25.14
C HIS A 129 -5.68 6.32 23.79
N PRO A 130 -6.56 7.33 23.69
CA PRO A 130 -6.71 8.11 22.46
C PRO A 130 -5.62 9.17 22.35
N HIS A 131 -5.04 9.31 21.13
CA HIS A 131 -3.98 10.27 20.79
C HIS A 131 -4.51 11.34 19.84
N ARG A 132 -4.20 12.62 20.10
CA ARG A 132 -4.63 13.72 19.29
C ARG A 132 -3.60 14.04 18.21
N ILE A 133 -3.70 13.38 17.07
CA ILE A 133 -2.81 13.56 15.92
C ILE A 133 -3.62 14.05 14.73
N PRO A 134 -3.35 15.27 14.20
CA PRO A 134 -4.09 15.87 13.10
C PRO A 134 -3.98 15.06 11.80
N GLU A 135 -4.96 15.19 10.90
CA GLU A 135 -4.92 14.52 9.58
C GLU A 135 -3.98 15.24 8.60
N GLU A 136 -3.81 16.54 8.77
CA GLU A 136 -3.06 17.43 7.87
C GLU A 136 -1.56 17.12 7.82
N VAL A 137 -1.04 16.39 8.81
CA VAL A 137 0.38 15.97 8.81
C VAL A 137 0.71 14.91 7.76
N GLY A 138 -0.29 14.41 7.03
CA GLY A 138 -0.13 13.35 6.03
C GLY A 138 -0.12 11.94 6.63
N ALA A 139 -0.56 10.96 5.83
CA ALA A 139 -0.86 9.61 6.33
C ALA A 139 0.36 8.91 6.95
N VAL A 140 1.49 8.87 6.26
CA VAL A 140 2.72 8.19 6.74
C VAL A 140 3.18 8.78 8.06
N LYS A 141 3.30 10.10 8.15
CA LYS A 141 3.74 10.78 9.38
C LYS A 141 2.74 10.57 10.51
N ARG A 142 1.45 10.58 10.20
CA ARG A 142 0.37 10.38 11.17
C ARG A 142 0.45 9.00 11.85
N TYR A 143 0.70 7.94 11.09
CA TYR A 143 0.84 6.58 11.64
C TYR A 143 2.12 6.43 12.45
N ARG A 144 3.24 6.98 11.98
CA ARG A 144 4.51 7.00 12.72
C ARG A 144 4.38 7.73 14.07
N LEU A 145 3.68 8.88 14.10
CA LEU A 145 3.40 9.61 15.34
C LEU A 145 2.54 8.79 16.31
N LEU A 146 1.49 8.12 15.83
CA LEU A 146 0.64 7.30 16.69
C LEU A 146 1.42 6.15 17.33
N ALA A 147 2.26 5.48 16.56
CA ALA A 147 3.10 4.41 17.07
C ALA A 147 4.14 4.93 18.07
N ALA A 148 4.79 6.05 17.76
CA ALA A 148 5.80 6.67 18.63
C ALA A 148 5.22 7.11 19.99
N GLU A 149 4.08 7.83 19.99
CA GLU A 149 3.38 8.22 21.22
C GLU A 149 2.88 7.00 22.01
N THR A 150 2.45 5.93 21.33
CA THR A 150 1.98 4.70 21.98
C THR A 150 3.12 3.95 22.66
N LEU A 151 4.27 3.88 22.00
CA LEU A 151 5.39 3.02 22.41
C LEU A 151 6.49 3.77 23.17
N GLY A 152 6.37 5.10 23.26
CA GLY A 152 7.28 5.94 24.06
C GLY A 152 8.63 6.19 23.42
N TYR A 153 8.71 6.26 22.07
CA TYR A 153 9.91 6.66 21.36
C TYR A 153 9.66 7.95 20.52
N GLU A 154 10.72 8.60 20.10
CA GLU A 154 10.64 9.74 19.18
C GLU A 154 10.62 9.23 17.73
N VAL A 155 9.77 9.84 16.87
CA VAL A 155 9.76 9.48 15.44
C VAL A 155 11.15 9.73 14.86
N PRO A 156 11.80 8.72 14.24
CA PRO A 156 13.12 8.88 13.66
C PRO A 156 13.17 10.06 12.66
N ALA A 157 14.25 10.85 12.71
CA ALA A 157 14.39 12.07 11.91
C ALA A 157 14.63 11.80 10.41
N HIS A 158 15.09 10.59 10.07
CA HIS A 158 15.26 10.19 8.67
C HIS A 158 13.92 10.04 7.94
N ALA A 159 13.99 10.06 6.61
CA ALA A 159 12.83 9.77 5.76
C ALA A 159 12.21 8.42 6.13
N PRO A 160 10.86 8.27 6.00
CA PRO A 160 10.20 7.00 6.28
C PRO A 160 10.78 5.90 5.37
N ALA A 161 11.18 4.76 5.96
CA ALA A 161 11.63 3.58 5.26
C ALA A 161 10.57 2.48 5.33
N PHE A 162 10.36 1.79 4.22
CA PHE A 162 9.37 0.70 4.13
C PHE A 162 10.00 -0.67 4.34
N GLY A 163 11.23 -0.85 3.85
CA GLY A 163 12.03 -2.05 4.08
C GLY A 163 11.38 -3.35 3.58
N LEU A 164 10.53 -3.29 2.55
CA LEU A 164 9.78 -4.42 2.04
C LEU A 164 10.68 -5.43 1.32
N ARG A 165 10.44 -6.71 1.56
CA ARG A 165 11.22 -7.81 0.95
C ARG A 165 10.28 -8.90 0.43
N PRO A 166 9.90 -8.87 -0.86
CA PRO A 166 9.14 -9.95 -1.47
C PRO A 166 9.92 -11.28 -1.42
N ARG A 167 9.24 -12.35 -0.99
CA ARG A 167 9.83 -13.70 -0.90
C ARG A 167 9.15 -14.69 -1.86
N ALA A 168 8.03 -14.29 -2.48
CA ALA A 168 7.33 -15.12 -3.42
C ALA A 168 8.09 -15.24 -4.75
N GLU A 169 7.79 -16.28 -5.50
CA GLU A 169 8.24 -16.41 -6.88
C GLU A 169 7.57 -15.35 -7.78
N ALA A 170 8.36 -14.65 -8.57
CA ALA A 170 7.87 -13.68 -9.54
C ALA A 170 7.02 -14.36 -10.63
N LEU A 171 6.17 -13.58 -11.28
CA LEU A 171 5.46 -14.02 -12.47
C LEU A 171 6.42 -14.13 -13.66
N GLY A 172 6.07 -14.93 -14.65
CA GLY A 172 6.74 -14.89 -15.95
C GLY A 172 6.51 -13.52 -16.60
N VAL A 173 7.57 -12.76 -16.75
CA VAL A 173 7.60 -11.46 -17.43
C VAL A 173 8.58 -11.53 -18.60
N PRO A 174 8.51 -10.61 -19.56
CA PRO A 174 9.43 -10.60 -20.71
C PRO A 174 10.88 -10.56 -20.26
N GLU A 175 11.74 -11.22 -21.01
CA GLU A 175 13.19 -11.02 -20.90
C GLU A 175 13.56 -9.62 -21.41
N GLY A 176 14.57 -9.00 -20.80
CA GLY A 176 15.03 -7.65 -21.14
C GLY A 176 14.32 -6.54 -20.36
N PRO A 177 14.53 -5.27 -20.73
CA PRO A 177 14.02 -4.12 -19.99
C PRO A 177 12.52 -3.94 -20.18
N TRP A 178 11.81 -3.64 -19.08
CA TRP A 178 10.38 -3.36 -19.08
C TRP A 178 9.97 -2.38 -17.99
N VAL A 179 8.84 -1.71 -18.24
CA VAL A 179 8.21 -0.75 -17.33
C VAL A 179 6.83 -1.26 -16.95
N ALA A 180 6.51 -1.24 -15.68
CA ALA A 180 5.18 -1.55 -15.18
C ALA A 180 4.23 -0.38 -15.44
N LEU A 181 3.03 -0.65 -15.96
CA LEU A 181 1.98 0.34 -16.16
C LEU A 181 0.77 0.01 -15.26
N ALA A 182 0.55 0.83 -14.22
CA ALA A 182 -0.56 0.69 -13.29
C ALA A 182 -1.72 1.61 -13.71
N VAL A 183 -2.47 1.18 -14.71
CA VAL A 183 -3.49 1.98 -15.41
C VAL A 183 -4.86 1.98 -14.72
N ASN A 184 -5.03 1.15 -13.70
CA ASN A 184 -6.31 0.92 -13.03
C ASN A 184 -6.38 1.61 -11.67
N ALA A 185 -7.54 2.15 -11.34
CA ALA A 185 -7.85 2.74 -10.04
C ALA A 185 -9.20 2.25 -9.51
N SER A 186 -9.43 2.45 -8.22
CA SER A 186 -10.70 2.07 -7.56
C SER A 186 -11.90 2.95 -7.97
N ARG A 187 -11.65 4.13 -8.55
CA ARG A 187 -12.64 5.11 -9.00
C ARG A 187 -12.26 5.60 -10.40
N ASP A 188 -13.27 5.75 -11.27
CA ASP A 188 -13.03 6.13 -12.67
C ASP A 188 -12.47 7.55 -12.82
N GLU A 189 -12.81 8.45 -11.90
CA GLU A 189 -12.30 9.82 -11.88
C GLU A 189 -10.77 9.93 -11.69
N LYS A 190 -10.12 8.84 -11.23
CA LYS A 190 -8.67 8.74 -11.08
C LYS A 190 -7.97 8.18 -12.31
N LEU A 191 -8.73 7.80 -13.33
CA LEU A 191 -8.16 7.19 -14.53
C LEU A 191 -7.55 8.23 -15.46
N TRP A 192 -6.38 7.94 -15.95
CA TRP A 192 -5.73 8.70 -16.99
C TRP A 192 -6.23 8.26 -18.38
N SER A 193 -6.17 9.15 -19.38
CA SER A 193 -6.65 8.87 -20.73
C SER A 193 -5.98 7.65 -21.36
N GLU A 194 -6.76 6.81 -22.05
CA GLU A 194 -6.24 5.64 -22.76
C GLU A 194 -5.25 6.04 -23.87
N ASP A 195 -5.48 7.17 -24.56
CA ASP A 195 -4.59 7.68 -25.60
C ASP A 195 -3.21 8.01 -25.03
N HIS A 196 -3.15 8.62 -23.86
CA HIS A 196 -1.89 8.91 -23.18
C HIS A 196 -1.15 7.64 -22.76
N TRP A 197 -1.85 6.58 -22.32
CA TRP A 197 -1.21 5.29 -22.05
C TRP A 197 -0.64 4.65 -23.30
N VAL A 198 -1.37 4.73 -24.43
CA VAL A 198 -0.91 4.19 -25.72
C VAL A 198 0.33 4.94 -26.21
N ASP A 199 0.32 6.27 -26.17
CA ASP A 199 1.47 7.08 -26.60
C ASP A 199 2.70 6.84 -25.70
N LEU A 200 2.52 6.76 -24.39
CA LEU A 200 3.60 6.42 -23.45
C LEU A 200 4.16 5.02 -23.75
N GLY A 201 3.30 4.02 -23.91
CA GLY A 201 3.72 2.64 -24.18
C GLY A 201 4.47 2.48 -25.49
N ARG A 202 4.04 3.19 -26.54
CA ARG A 202 4.76 3.23 -27.84
C ARG A 202 6.12 3.89 -27.71
N SER A 203 6.19 5.02 -27.01
CA SER A 203 7.46 5.69 -26.75
C SER A 203 8.44 4.82 -25.95
N LEU A 204 7.96 4.01 -25.00
CA LEU A 204 8.79 3.05 -24.29
C LEU A 204 9.34 1.96 -25.22
N LEU A 205 8.50 1.47 -26.13
CA LEU A 205 8.90 0.44 -27.11
C LEU A 205 9.96 0.95 -28.08
N GLU A 206 9.85 2.20 -28.55
CA GLU A 206 10.88 2.86 -29.38
C GLU A 206 12.26 2.90 -28.72
N GLU A 207 12.29 2.90 -27.39
CA GLU A 207 13.52 2.80 -26.58
C GLU A 207 13.91 1.35 -26.22
N GLY A 208 13.24 0.36 -26.80
CA GLY A 208 13.49 -1.06 -26.53
C GLY A 208 12.95 -1.56 -25.18
N ARG A 209 11.98 -0.87 -24.59
CA ARG A 209 11.34 -1.25 -23.32
C ARG A 209 9.92 -1.72 -23.55
N ARG A 210 9.59 -2.86 -22.98
CA ARG A 210 8.23 -3.39 -23.03
C ARG A 210 7.36 -2.82 -21.92
N SER A 211 6.07 -2.70 -22.17
CA SER A 211 5.06 -2.34 -21.18
C SER A 211 4.45 -3.60 -20.55
N VAL A 212 4.36 -3.66 -19.22
CA VAL A 212 3.71 -4.77 -18.51
C VAL A 212 2.56 -4.23 -17.69
N PHE A 213 1.36 -4.74 -17.95
CA PHE A 213 0.13 -4.36 -17.27
C PHE A 213 -0.25 -5.34 -16.17
N PHE A 214 -0.75 -4.80 -15.04
CA PHE A 214 -1.29 -5.57 -13.93
C PHE A 214 -2.79 -5.26 -13.74
N TRP A 215 -3.52 -6.22 -13.20
CA TRP A 215 -4.96 -6.13 -12.97
C TRP A 215 -5.39 -7.01 -11.80
N GLY A 216 -6.51 -6.66 -11.14
CA GLY A 216 -7.03 -7.38 -9.98
C GLY A 216 -8.44 -7.95 -10.18
N ASN A 217 -9.22 -7.42 -11.13
CA ASN A 217 -10.59 -7.86 -11.43
C ASN A 217 -10.88 -7.83 -12.94
N ASP A 218 -12.01 -8.41 -13.37
CA ASP A 218 -12.32 -8.60 -14.79
C ASP A 218 -12.48 -7.26 -15.55
N ARG A 219 -13.06 -6.22 -14.92
CA ARG A 219 -13.16 -4.88 -15.53
C ARG A 219 -11.79 -4.27 -15.79
N GLU A 220 -10.88 -4.43 -14.85
CA GLU A 220 -9.49 -3.99 -14.99
C GLU A 220 -8.76 -4.78 -16.07
N ARG A 221 -9.02 -6.10 -16.14
CA ARG A 221 -8.49 -6.97 -17.18
C ARG A 221 -8.92 -6.51 -18.57
N GLU A 222 -10.20 -6.28 -18.78
CA GLU A 222 -10.74 -5.79 -20.06
C GLU A 222 -10.05 -4.50 -20.52
N ARG A 223 -9.78 -3.57 -19.58
CA ARG A 223 -9.07 -2.32 -19.87
C ARG A 223 -7.62 -2.58 -20.30
N VAL A 224 -6.86 -3.36 -19.56
CA VAL A 224 -5.46 -3.62 -19.91
C VAL A 224 -5.32 -4.43 -21.19
N GLU A 225 -6.22 -5.37 -21.46
CA GLU A 225 -6.27 -6.12 -22.73
C GLU A 225 -6.61 -5.21 -23.92
N ARG A 226 -7.47 -4.21 -23.71
CA ARG A 226 -7.79 -3.21 -24.74
C ARG A 226 -6.59 -2.33 -25.05
N LEU A 227 -5.89 -1.80 -24.04
CA LEU A 227 -4.67 -0.99 -24.21
C LEU A 227 -3.55 -1.79 -24.88
N ALA A 228 -3.35 -3.04 -24.49
CA ALA A 228 -2.33 -3.91 -25.05
C ALA A 228 -2.48 -4.14 -26.56
N ARG A 229 -3.69 -4.06 -27.12
CA ARG A 229 -3.92 -4.16 -28.58
C ARG A 229 -3.30 -2.99 -29.36
N PHE A 230 -3.11 -1.84 -28.72
CA PHE A 230 -2.57 -0.63 -29.35
C PHE A 230 -1.09 -0.39 -29.03
N ILE A 231 -0.51 -1.18 -28.11
CA ILE A 231 0.89 -1.09 -27.71
C ILE A 231 1.57 -2.43 -28.07
N PRO A 232 2.29 -2.50 -29.21
CA PRO A 232 2.96 -3.73 -29.62
C PRO A 232 3.91 -4.25 -28.54
N ASP A 233 4.14 -5.56 -28.51
CA ASP A 233 5.04 -6.26 -27.57
C ASP A 233 4.76 -6.00 -26.06
N SER A 234 3.61 -5.41 -25.74
CA SER A 234 3.18 -5.29 -24.34
C SER A 234 2.68 -6.62 -23.79
N LEU A 235 2.79 -6.80 -22.46
CA LEU A 235 2.34 -7.98 -21.76
C LEU A 235 1.23 -7.64 -20.75
N VAL A 236 0.14 -8.39 -20.76
CA VAL A 236 -0.84 -8.40 -19.67
C VAL A 236 -0.46 -9.54 -18.72
N ALA A 237 0.00 -9.19 -17.52
CA ALA A 237 0.41 -10.16 -16.52
C ALA A 237 -0.78 -11.06 -16.09
N PRO A 238 -0.56 -12.33 -15.77
CA PRO A 238 -1.62 -13.17 -15.24
C PRO A 238 -2.09 -12.65 -13.88
N ARG A 239 -3.37 -12.93 -13.54
CA ARG A 239 -3.89 -12.61 -12.23
C ARG A 239 -3.09 -13.33 -11.14
N ALA A 240 -2.66 -12.60 -10.14
CA ALA A 240 -1.82 -13.15 -9.09
C ALA A 240 -2.12 -12.54 -7.71
N ARG A 241 -1.60 -13.18 -6.66
CA ARG A 241 -1.58 -12.65 -5.31
C ARG A 241 -0.59 -11.47 -5.25
N LEU A 242 -0.83 -10.57 -4.29
CA LEU A 242 -0.03 -9.33 -4.16
C LEU A 242 1.44 -9.58 -3.83
N ASP A 243 1.77 -10.68 -3.14
CA ASP A 243 3.17 -11.08 -2.88
C ASP A 243 3.93 -11.44 -4.17
N ARG A 244 3.28 -12.12 -5.11
CA ARG A 244 3.86 -12.44 -6.43
C ARG A 244 3.95 -11.19 -7.32
N VAL A 245 2.95 -10.32 -7.25
CA VAL A 245 2.98 -9.02 -7.94
C VAL A 245 4.17 -8.19 -7.42
N ALA A 246 4.35 -8.10 -6.09
CA ALA A 246 5.49 -7.41 -5.49
C ALA A 246 6.84 -7.99 -5.94
N ALA A 247 6.98 -9.33 -5.92
CA ALA A 247 8.17 -10.03 -6.38
C ALA A 247 8.45 -9.83 -7.89
N THR A 248 7.41 -9.52 -8.67
CA THR A 248 7.55 -9.21 -10.10
C THR A 248 7.97 -7.76 -10.28
N LEU A 249 7.34 -6.83 -9.55
CA LEU A 249 7.62 -5.40 -9.67
C LEU A 249 9.09 -5.05 -9.41
N VAL A 250 9.75 -5.71 -8.47
CA VAL A 250 11.19 -5.47 -8.20
C VAL A 250 12.11 -5.86 -9.36
N LYS A 251 11.60 -6.52 -10.40
CA LYS A 251 12.34 -6.83 -11.63
C LYS A 251 12.11 -5.80 -12.74
N ALA A 252 11.20 -4.86 -12.56
CA ALA A 252 10.95 -3.78 -13.50
C ALA A 252 12.06 -2.72 -13.44
N GLU A 253 12.28 -1.99 -14.52
CA GLU A 253 13.13 -0.79 -14.47
C GLU A 253 12.45 0.38 -13.75
N ALA A 254 11.12 0.45 -13.84
CA ALA A 254 10.31 1.51 -13.22
C ALA A 254 8.81 1.15 -13.25
N LEU A 255 8.01 1.97 -12.59
CA LEU A 255 6.56 1.96 -12.73
C LEU A 255 6.02 3.37 -13.05
N VAL A 256 5.07 3.44 -13.99
CA VAL A 256 4.19 4.61 -14.15
C VAL A 256 2.76 4.17 -13.80
N GLY A 257 2.08 4.90 -12.93
CA GLY A 257 0.74 4.51 -12.52
C GLY A 257 -0.11 5.67 -12.04
N VAL A 258 -1.43 5.52 -12.13
CA VAL A 258 -2.38 6.46 -11.52
C VAL A 258 -2.32 6.36 -9.99
N ASP A 259 -3.06 7.22 -9.28
CA ASP A 259 -3.23 7.15 -7.82
C ASP A 259 -3.93 5.83 -7.42
N THR A 260 -3.13 4.80 -7.23
CA THR A 260 -3.58 3.43 -6.88
C THR A 260 -2.61 2.73 -5.94
N GLY A 261 -3.12 1.73 -5.20
CA GLY A 261 -2.29 0.95 -4.28
C GLY A 261 -1.06 0.30 -4.93
N LEU A 262 -1.11 -0.01 -6.22
CA LEU A 262 0.04 -0.61 -6.93
C LEU A 262 1.18 0.39 -7.12
N SER A 263 0.87 1.67 -7.38
CA SER A 263 1.87 2.75 -7.47
C SER A 263 2.57 2.96 -6.12
N HIS A 264 1.80 2.96 -5.02
CA HIS A 264 2.36 3.04 -3.67
C HIS A 264 3.19 1.80 -3.31
N LEU A 265 2.77 0.61 -3.76
CA LEU A 265 3.55 -0.62 -3.53
C LEU A 265 4.88 -0.57 -4.26
N ALA A 266 4.91 -0.14 -5.52
CA ALA A 266 6.14 -0.01 -6.29
C ALA A 266 7.12 0.97 -5.65
N ALA A 267 6.63 2.14 -5.24
CA ALA A 267 7.43 3.14 -4.51
C ALA A 267 8.01 2.58 -3.20
N ALA A 268 7.17 1.89 -2.41
CA ALA A 268 7.59 1.26 -1.15
C ALA A 268 8.58 0.09 -1.32
N LEU A 269 8.60 -0.54 -2.50
CA LEU A 269 9.59 -1.57 -2.88
C LEU A 269 10.92 -0.97 -3.36
N GLY A 270 11.07 0.36 -3.39
CA GLY A 270 12.25 1.03 -3.89
C GLY A 270 12.33 1.11 -5.42
N LEU A 271 11.27 0.76 -6.14
CA LEU A 271 11.22 0.87 -7.59
C LEU A 271 11.04 2.34 -8.00
N PRO A 272 11.84 2.87 -8.97
CA PRO A 272 11.61 4.18 -9.56
C PRO A 272 10.16 4.33 -10.00
N THR A 273 9.41 5.28 -9.44
CA THR A 273 7.97 5.32 -9.64
C THR A 273 7.46 6.73 -9.97
N VAL A 274 6.63 6.83 -11.02
CA VAL A 274 5.88 8.04 -11.36
C VAL A 274 4.40 7.81 -11.09
N GLY A 275 3.83 8.64 -10.20
CA GLY A 275 2.40 8.67 -9.90
C GLY A 275 1.70 9.77 -10.68
N LEU A 276 0.58 9.43 -11.33
CA LEU A 276 -0.26 10.34 -12.10
C LEU A 276 -1.53 10.65 -11.30
N TYR A 277 -1.70 11.89 -10.92
CA TYR A 277 -2.82 12.37 -10.11
C TYR A 277 -3.71 13.26 -10.96
N VAL A 278 -4.93 12.82 -11.25
CA VAL A 278 -5.88 13.55 -12.11
C VAL A 278 -7.08 14.11 -11.36
N SER A 279 -7.34 13.60 -10.16
CA SER A 279 -8.48 14.00 -9.32
C SER A 279 -8.19 13.98 -7.82
N THR A 280 -6.92 13.86 -7.45
CA THR A 280 -6.47 13.78 -6.05
C THR A 280 -5.45 14.87 -5.78
N PRO A 281 -5.59 15.68 -4.70
CA PRO A 281 -4.61 16.70 -4.34
C PRO A 281 -3.26 16.06 -3.98
N THR A 282 -2.21 16.45 -4.69
CA THR A 282 -0.86 15.91 -4.48
C THR A 282 -0.17 16.45 -3.23
N GLU A 283 -0.63 17.57 -2.68
CA GLU A 283 -0.13 18.13 -1.42
C GLU A 283 -0.34 17.20 -0.23
N ILE A 284 -1.40 16.39 -0.27
CA ILE A 284 -1.81 15.49 0.83
C ILE A 284 -1.48 14.04 0.51
N LEU A 285 -1.64 13.64 -0.75
CA LEU A 285 -1.54 12.24 -1.20
C LEU A 285 -0.54 12.11 -2.35
N HIS A 286 0.74 12.26 -2.05
CA HIS A 286 1.82 12.01 -2.99
C HIS A 286 2.47 10.64 -2.76
N LEU A 287 3.29 10.20 -3.71
CA LEU A 287 4.09 8.99 -3.54
C LEU A 287 5.18 9.23 -2.48
N VAL A 288 5.33 8.24 -1.61
CA VAL A 288 6.45 8.12 -0.68
C VAL A 288 7.00 6.71 -0.83
N GLY A 289 8.32 6.55 -0.88
CA GLY A 289 8.93 5.23 -1.10
C GLY A 289 10.40 5.20 -0.76
N ASP A 290 10.99 4.00 -0.87
CA ASP A 290 12.42 3.75 -0.62
C ASP A 290 13.30 4.07 -1.85
N GLY A 291 12.70 4.32 -3.02
CA GLY A 291 13.37 4.70 -4.26
C GLY A 291 12.95 6.07 -4.78
N PRO A 292 13.52 6.53 -5.91
CA PRO A 292 13.14 7.78 -6.54
C PRO A 292 11.67 7.80 -6.95
N VAL A 293 10.95 8.83 -6.56
CA VAL A 293 9.53 9.01 -6.89
C VAL A 293 9.23 10.40 -7.43
N ARG A 294 8.24 10.48 -8.32
CA ARG A 294 7.64 11.75 -8.77
C ARG A 294 6.13 11.62 -8.77
N SER A 295 5.46 12.66 -8.29
CA SER A 295 4.00 12.80 -8.35
C SER A 295 3.68 13.93 -9.31
N LEU A 296 2.91 13.64 -10.36
CA LEU A 296 2.55 14.59 -11.41
C LEU A 296 1.05 14.82 -11.42
N GLY A 297 0.66 16.06 -11.71
CA GLY A 297 -0.73 16.48 -11.82
C GLY A 297 -1.35 16.86 -10.48
N ASN A 298 -2.60 17.28 -10.54
CA ASN A 298 -3.42 17.70 -9.42
C ASN A 298 -4.90 17.68 -9.83
N VAL A 299 -5.80 18.08 -8.95
CA VAL A 299 -7.22 18.27 -9.30
C VAL A 299 -7.33 19.31 -10.42
N GLY A 300 -7.78 18.87 -11.60
CA GLY A 300 -7.91 19.71 -12.80
C GLY A 300 -6.63 19.91 -13.63
N GLU A 301 -5.49 19.38 -13.19
CA GLU A 301 -4.21 19.43 -13.91
C GLU A 301 -3.82 18.03 -14.35
N ILE A 302 -4.22 17.65 -15.56
CA ILE A 302 -3.97 16.30 -16.10
C ILE A 302 -2.60 16.29 -16.80
N PRO A 303 -1.62 15.50 -16.32
CA PRO A 303 -0.32 15.41 -16.96
C PRO A 303 -0.42 14.79 -18.37
N THR A 304 0.38 15.27 -19.28
CA THR A 304 0.54 14.67 -20.61
C THR A 304 1.45 13.45 -20.54
N TRP A 305 1.40 12.59 -21.59
CA TRP A 305 2.29 11.45 -21.66
C TRP A 305 3.78 11.86 -21.77
N ARG A 306 4.08 13.04 -22.35
CA ARG A 306 5.46 13.57 -22.45
C ARG A 306 6.00 13.98 -21.08
N GLU A 307 5.18 14.60 -20.25
CA GLU A 307 5.56 14.93 -18.86
C GLU A 307 5.78 13.66 -18.05
N ALA A 308 4.88 12.66 -18.18
CA ALA A 308 5.05 11.36 -17.55
C ALA A 308 6.34 10.66 -17.99
N LYS A 309 6.66 10.69 -19.29
CA LYS A 309 7.92 10.13 -19.84
C LYS A 309 9.15 10.86 -19.32
N THR A 310 9.11 12.19 -19.29
CA THR A 310 10.22 13.02 -18.76
C THR A 310 10.48 12.70 -17.28
N ALA A 311 9.43 12.60 -16.48
CA ALA A 311 9.54 12.24 -15.08
C ALA A 311 10.06 10.80 -14.89
N LEU A 312 9.61 9.86 -15.72
CA LEU A 312 10.09 8.48 -15.72
C LEU A 312 11.61 8.41 -15.99
N ASP A 313 12.09 9.15 -16.97
CA ASP A 313 13.52 9.18 -17.29
C ASP A 313 14.33 9.82 -16.15
N ALA A 314 13.77 10.82 -15.47
CA ALA A 314 14.40 11.44 -14.32
C ALA A 314 14.55 10.46 -13.14
N VAL A 315 13.48 9.76 -12.72
CA VAL A 315 13.56 8.81 -11.61
C VAL A 315 14.45 7.61 -11.92
N ARG A 316 14.48 7.14 -13.17
CA ARG A 316 15.38 6.06 -13.59
C ARG A 316 16.86 6.46 -13.59
N ARG A 317 17.17 7.70 -13.95
CA ARG A 317 18.53 8.27 -13.88
C ARG A 317 19.00 8.38 -12.44
N GLU A 318 18.17 8.97 -11.59
CA GLU A 318 18.43 9.12 -10.16
C GLU A 318 18.70 7.76 -9.48
N GLN A 319 17.94 6.71 -9.85
CA GLN A 319 18.17 5.35 -9.34
C GLN A 319 19.54 4.79 -9.72
N LYS A 320 19.98 5.04 -10.96
CA LYS A 320 21.32 4.59 -11.42
C LYS A 320 22.45 5.31 -10.69
N GLU A 321 22.28 6.61 -10.46
CA GLU A 321 23.24 7.43 -9.72
C GLU A 321 23.34 6.98 -8.25
N ASN A 322 22.20 6.69 -7.59
CA ASN A 322 22.16 6.19 -6.22
C ASN A 322 22.66 4.75 -6.07
N GLY A 323 22.54 3.90 -7.08
CA GLY A 323 23.00 2.51 -7.08
C GLY A 323 24.49 2.34 -7.41
N CYS A 324 25.17 3.41 -7.82
CA CYS A 324 26.63 3.43 -8.08
C CYS A 324 27.46 3.92 -6.88
N ASN A 325 26.84 4.28 -5.78
CA ASN A 325 27.48 4.63 -4.50
C ASN A 325 27.29 3.51 -3.48
#